data_acba8f5534284f324f0353310a525adb
#
_entry.id   acba8f5534284f324f0353310a525adb
#
_cell.length_a   1.000
_cell.length_b   1.000
_cell.length_c   1.000
_cell.angle_alpha   90.00
_cell.angle_beta   90.00
_cell.angle_gamma   90.00
#
_symmetry.space_group_name_H-M   'P 1'
#
loop_
_entity.id
_entity.type
_entity.pdbx_description
1 polymer ?
#
loop_
_entity_poly.entity_id
_entity_poly.type
_entity_poly.pdbx_seq_one_letter_code
_entity_poly.pdbx_strand_id
1 'polypeptide(L)'
;MKKRTWEPLGTLEAAVMNVVWTHSPVTAREVCDRMTGREERAYTTIMTTMDRLHRKGLLEREKDGLAWRYTPALSQPEFEKALADGLAADILQSHGETALAAFVDAAADVDESLLDRLAQLIAARRRGRR
;
A
#
# COMPACT_ATOMS: atom_id res chain seq x y z
N MET A 1 10.37 8.25 -18.53
CA MET A 1 9.49 7.20 -17.97
C MET A 1 8.52 7.78 -16.97
N LYS A 2 7.27 7.47 -17.13
CA LYS A 2 6.26 7.89 -16.17
C LYS A 2 6.40 7.08 -14.88
N LYS A 3 6.54 7.77 -13.76
CA LYS A 3 6.54 7.14 -12.46
C LYS A 3 5.11 6.67 -12.15
N ARG A 4 4.98 5.41 -11.79
CA ARG A 4 3.65 4.87 -11.47
C ARG A 4 3.14 5.49 -10.18
N THR A 5 1.90 5.99 -10.23
CA THR A 5 1.24 6.58 -9.06
C THR A 5 0.29 5.56 -8.47
N TRP A 6 0.37 5.36 -7.15
CA TRP A 6 -0.50 4.45 -6.43
C TRP A 6 -1.54 5.22 -5.64
N GLU A 7 -2.73 4.67 -5.57
CA GLU A 7 -3.80 5.20 -4.74
C GLU A 7 -3.98 4.32 -3.51
N PRO A 8 -4.52 4.87 -2.40
CA PRO A 8 -4.85 4.06 -1.25
C PRO A 8 -5.79 2.92 -1.62
N LEU A 9 -5.58 1.76 -1.03
CA LEU A 9 -6.43 0.59 -1.29
C LEU A 9 -7.75 0.73 -0.55
N GLY A 10 -8.83 0.25 -1.18
CA GLY A 10 -10.10 0.07 -0.50
C GLY A 10 -9.98 -1.02 0.55
N THR A 11 -10.97 -1.11 1.44
CA THR A 11 -10.94 -2.06 2.56
C THR A 11 -10.76 -3.50 2.10
N LEU A 12 -11.52 -3.92 1.09
CA LEU A 12 -11.42 -5.29 0.58
C LEU A 12 -10.10 -5.52 -0.16
N GLU A 13 -9.67 -4.54 -0.95
CA GLU A 13 -8.38 -4.62 -1.66
C GLU A 13 -7.22 -4.79 -0.67
N ALA A 14 -7.25 -4.02 0.42
CA ALA A 14 -6.21 -4.10 1.46
C ALA A 14 -6.21 -5.48 2.13
N ALA A 15 -7.40 -6.02 2.43
CA ALA A 15 -7.53 -7.35 3.04
C ALA A 15 -6.97 -8.44 2.11
N VAL A 16 -7.30 -8.37 0.83
CA VAL A 16 -6.80 -9.32 -0.17
C VAL A 16 -5.27 -9.21 -0.29
N MET A 17 -4.75 -8.00 -0.40
CA MET A 17 -3.30 -7.82 -0.51
C MET A 17 -2.56 -8.32 0.72
N ASN A 18 -3.11 -8.15 1.92
CA ASN A 18 -2.49 -8.68 3.14
C ASN A 18 -2.33 -10.20 3.07
N VAL A 19 -3.34 -10.90 2.56
CA VAL A 19 -3.26 -12.36 2.39
C VAL A 19 -2.19 -12.72 1.37
N VAL A 20 -2.16 -12.01 0.23
CA VAL A 20 -1.17 -12.29 -0.81
C VAL A 20 0.24 -12.01 -0.32
N TRP A 21 0.48 -10.89 0.35
CA TRP A 21 1.81 -10.57 0.88
C TRP A 21 2.29 -11.61 1.89
N THR A 22 1.36 -12.18 2.66
CA THR A 22 1.71 -13.15 3.70
C THR A 22 1.90 -14.56 3.15
N HIS A 23 1.10 -14.95 2.16
CA HIS A 23 0.98 -16.36 1.75
C HIS A 23 1.32 -16.65 0.29
N SER A 24 1.79 -15.67 -0.49
CA SER A 24 2.05 -15.88 -1.92
C SER A 24 3.05 -17.03 -2.17
N PRO A 25 2.93 -17.75 -3.28
CA PRO A 25 1.91 -17.60 -4.34
C PRO A 25 0.58 -18.22 -3.92
N VAL A 26 -0.53 -17.59 -4.32
CA VAL A 26 -1.88 -18.03 -3.93
C VAL A 26 -2.87 -17.91 -5.08
N THR A 27 -3.89 -18.78 -5.06
CA THR A 27 -5.03 -18.68 -5.97
C THR A 27 -6.13 -17.85 -5.31
N ALA A 28 -7.10 -17.41 -6.10
CA ALA A 28 -8.26 -16.69 -5.56
C ALA A 28 -9.05 -17.56 -4.57
N ARG A 29 -9.11 -18.86 -4.81
CA ARG A 29 -9.76 -19.79 -3.89
C ARG A 29 -9.06 -19.82 -2.53
N GLU A 30 -7.73 -19.90 -2.56
CA GLU A 30 -6.94 -19.91 -1.34
C GLU A 30 -7.07 -18.59 -0.56
N VAL A 31 -7.11 -17.47 -1.27
CA VAL A 31 -7.34 -16.16 -0.63
C VAL A 31 -8.73 -16.14 0.01
N CYS A 32 -9.74 -16.56 -0.73
CA CYS A 32 -11.12 -16.61 -0.23
C CYS A 32 -11.22 -17.43 1.05
N ASP A 33 -10.57 -18.60 1.05
CA ASP A 33 -10.59 -19.52 2.20
C ASP A 33 -9.91 -18.94 3.44
N ARG A 34 -8.96 -18.03 3.25
CA ARG A 34 -8.24 -17.38 4.36
C ARG A 34 -8.93 -16.13 4.90
N MET A 35 -9.94 -15.63 4.22
CA MET A 35 -10.66 -14.44 4.64
C MET A 35 -11.79 -14.83 5.58
N THR A 36 -11.83 -14.20 6.74
CA THR A 36 -12.78 -14.55 7.80
C THR A 36 -13.43 -13.28 8.38
N GLY A 37 -14.52 -13.50 9.12
CA GLY A 37 -15.21 -12.43 9.83
C GLY A 37 -15.75 -11.36 8.88
N ARG A 38 -15.46 -10.11 9.19
CA ARG A 38 -15.94 -8.95 8.40
C ARG A 38 -15.37 -8.89 6.99
N GLU A 39 -14.24 -9.57 6.76
CA GLU A 39 -13.56 -9.57 5.48
C GLU A 39 -14.08 -10.64 4.54
N GLU A 40 -14.88 -11.58 5.05
CA GLU A 40 -15.43 -12.68 4.26
C GLU A 40 -16.31 -12.16 3.13
N ARG A 41 -16.07 -12.67 1.93
CA ARG A 41 -16.82 -12.32 0.72
C ARG A 41 -17.00 -13.55 -0.15
N ALA A 42 -17.94 -13.47 -1.08
CA ALA A 42 -18.15 -14.52 -2.06
C ALA A 42 -16.89 -14.70 -2.94
N TYR A 43 -16.66 -15.93 -3.36
CA TYR A 43 -15.51 -16.26 -4.19
C TYR A 43 -15.42 -15.39 -5.46
N THR A 44 -16.56 -15.13 -6.10
CA THR A 44 -16.60 -14.29 -7.31
C THR A 44 -16.16 -12.85 -7.02
N THR A 45 -16.49 -12.33 -5.85
CA THR A 45 -16.06 -10.99 -5.41
C THR A 45 -14.54 -10.96 -5.23
N ILE A 46 -13.97 -12.00 -4.61
CA ILE A 46 -12.53 -12.11 -4.42
C ILE A 46 -11.82 -12.22 -5.78
N MET A 47 -12.34 -13.06 -6.69
CA MET A 47 -11.79 -13.18 -8.03
C MET A 47 -11.74 -11.84 -8.75
N THR A 48 -12.85 -11.10 -8.72
CA THR A 48 -12.96 -9.80 -9.37
C THR A 48 -11.97 -8.79 -8.75
N THR A 49 -11.85 -8.81 -7.44
CA THR A 49 -10.93 -7.93 -6.73
C THR A 49 -9.48 -8.24 -7.12
N MET A 50 -9.10 -9.51 -7.18
CA MET A 50 -7.75 -9.90 -7.54
C MET A 50 -7.43 -9.58 -9.01
N ASP A 51 -8.40 -9.76 -9.91
CA ASP A 51 -8.23 -9.36 -11.30
C ASP A 51 -8.00 -7.84 -11.41
N ARG A 52 -8.75 -7.06 -10.64
CA ARG A 52 -8.58 -5.60 -10.59
C ARG A 52 -7.20 -5.22 -10.08
N LEU A 53 -6.73 -5.86 -9.01
CA LEU A 53 -5.40 -5.61 -8.45
C LEU A 53 -4.30 -5.97 -9.46
N HIS A 54 -4.50 -7.03 -10.22
CA HIS A 54 -3.58 -7.40 -11.29
C HIS A 54 -3.55 -6.31 -12.38
N ARG A 55 -4.71 -5.82 -12.80
CA ARG A 55 -4.79 -4.77 -13.82
C ARG A 55 -4.16 -3.45 -13.34
N LYS A 56 -4.25 -3.17 -12.05
CA LYS A 56 -3.62 -2.00 -11.44
C LYS A 56 -2.10 -2.15 -11.34
N GLY A 57 -1.57 -3.35 -11.51
CA GLY A 57 -0.14 -3.62 -11.42
C GLY A 57 0.35 -3.98 -10.03
N LEU A 58 -0.56 -4.27 -9.09
CA LEU A 58 -0.20 -4.68 -7.73
C LEU A 58 0.07 -6.17 -7.61
N LEU A 59 -0.52 -6.96 -8.52
CA LEU A 59 -0.35 -8.41 -8.56
C LEU A 59 0.17 -8.85 -9.92
N GLU A 60 1.02 -9.85 -9.89
CA GLU A 60 1.42 -10.63 -11.05
C GLU A 60 0.72 -11.96 -10.95
N ARG A 61 0.57 -12.67 -12.06
CA ARG A 61 -0.08 -13.98 -12.05
C ARG A 61 0.46 -14.88 -13.14
N GLU A 62 0.37 -16.17 -12.88
CA GLU A 62 0.73 -17.26 -13.79
C GLU A 62 -0.36 -18.28 -13.81
N LYS A 63 -0.61 -18.91 -14.98
CA LYS A 63 -1.54 -20.02 -15.06
C LYS A 63 -0.98 -21.25 -14.35
N ASP A 64 -1.81 -21.88 -13.56
CA ASP A 64 -1.53 -23.15 -12.91
C ASP A 64 -2.76 -24.04 -13.10
N GLY A 65 -2.72 -24.83 -14.17
CA GLY A 65 -3.91 -25.56 -14.59
C GLY A 65 -5.00 -24.61 -15.04
N LEU A 66 -6.19 -24.71 -14.43
CA LEU A 66 -7.33 -23.83 -14.73
C LEU A 66 -7.37 -22.57 -13.86
N ALA A 67 -6.49 -22.49 -12.89
CA ALA A 67 -6.47 -21.36 -11.96
C ALA A 67 -5.34 -20.39 -12.27
N TRP A 68 -5.52 -19.14 -11.84
CA TRP A 68 -4.45 -18.17 -11.78
C TRP A 68 -3.80 -18.24 -10.40
N ARG A 69 -2.48 -18.27 -10.38
CA ARG A 69 -1.71 -18.20 -9.15
C ARG A 69 -1.04 -16.83 -9.08
N TYR A 70 -1.29 -16.12 -8.01
CA TYR A 70 -0.91 -14.70 -7.87
C TYR A 70 0.27 -14.53 -6.94
N THR A 71 1.12 -13.56 -7.29
CA THR A 71 2.22 -13.08 -6.44
C THR A 71 2.15 -11.56 -6.40
N PRO A 72 2.66 -10.92 -5.34
CA PRO A 72 2.69 -9.46 -5.31
C PRO A 72 3.74 -8.92 -6.28
N ALA A 73 3.37 -7.89 -7.05
CA ALA A 73 4.29 -7.24 -7.97
C ALA A 73 5.34 -6.41 -7.22
N LEU A 74 5.02 -5.99 -6.01
CA LEU A 74 5.92 -5.28 -5.12
C LEU A 74 5.61 -5.69 -3.69
N SER A 75 6.62 -5.61 -2.83
CA SER A 75 6.45 -5.95 -1.42
C SER A 75 5.55 -4.94 -0.71
N GLN A 76 5.06 -5.29 0.47
CA GLN A 76 4.26 -4.38 1.27
C GLN A 76 5.04 -3.09 1.60
N PRO A 77 6.29 -3.15 2.09
CA PRO A 77 7.06 -1.91 2.32
C PRO A 77 7.27 -1.09 1.05
N GLU A 78 7.51 -1.72 -0.09
CA GLU A 78 7.67 -1.02 -1.36
C GLU A 78 6.39 -0.28 -1.76
N PHE A 79 5.24 -0.93 -1.60
CA PHE A 79 3.95 -0.32 -1.90
C PHE A 79 3.68 0.85 -0.96
N GLU A 80 3.89 0.66 0.34
CA GLU A 80 3.65 1.70 1.35
C GLU A 80 4.53 2.92 1.10
N LYS A 81 5.80 2.70 0.77
CA LYS A 81 6.71 3.80 0.46
C LYS A 81 6.28 4.56 -0.80
N ALA A 82 5.94 3.85 -1.86
CA ALA A 82 5.51 4.48 -3.11
C ALA A 82 4.21 5.27 -2.91
N LEU A 83 3.27 4.72 -2.14
CA LEU A 83 2.02 5.38 -1.81
C LEU A 83 2.29 6.68 -1.01
N ALA A 84 3.12 6.57 0.03
CA ALA A 84 3.47 7.72 0.86
C ALA A 84 4.18 8.81 0.06
N ASP A 85 5.12 8.42 -0.81
CA ASP A 85 5.85 9.38 -1.67
C ASP A 85 4.88 10.16 -2.57
N GLY A 86 3.92 9.47 -3.17
CA GLY A 86 2.93 10.10 -4.05
C GLY A 86 2.01 11.05 -3.29
N LEU A 87 1.48 10.60 -2.15
CA LEU A 87 0.58 11.42 -1.32
C LEU A 87 1.31 12.65 -0.78
N ALA A 88 2.54 12.48 -0.30
CA ALA A 88 3.33 13.59 0.22
C ALA A 88 3.60 14.64 -0.86
N ALA A 89 4.01 14.20 -2.06
CA ALA A 89 4.29 15.11 -3.16
C ALA A 89 3.05 15.91 -3.56
N ASP A 90 1.90 15.25 -3.68
CA ASP A 90 0.64 15.91 -4.04
C ASP A 90 0.24 16.96 -3.01
N ILE A 91 0.31 16.62 -1.73
CA ILE A 91 -0.07 17.52 -0.65
C ILE A 91 0.86 18.74 -0.60
N LEU A 92 2.16 18.48 -0.72
CA LEU A 92 3.14 19.57 -0.66
C LEU A 92 3.04 20.53 -1.85
N GLN A 93 2.76 20.00 -3.04
CA GLN A 93 2.59 20.81 -4.23
C GLN A 93 1.31 21.65 -4.19
N SER A 94 0.23 21.08 -3.62
CA SER A 94 -1.09 21.74 -3.59
C SER A 94 -1.26 22.69 -2.42
N HIS A 95 -0.69 22.35 -1.26
CA HIS A 95 -0.99 23.02 0.01
C HIS A 95 0.23 23.43 0.83
N GLY A 96 1.41 23.13 0.37
CA GLY A 96 2.72 23.50 0.91
C GLY A 96 2.78 23.77 2.42
N GLU A 97 2.82 25.05 2.78
CA GLU A 97 3.00 25.50 4.16
C GLU A 97 1.93 24.95 5.11
N THR A 98 0.67 25.02 4.69
CA THR A 98 -0.45 24.52 5.50
C THR A 98 -0.32 23.02 5.74
N ALA A 99 0.09 22.27 4.72
CA ALA A 99 0.24 20.82 4.82
C ALA A 99 1.38 20.45 5.77
N LEU A 100 2.49 21.20 5.74
CA LEU A 100 3.61 20.92 6.64
C LEU A 100 3.20 21.08 8.09
N ALA A 101 2.50 22.19 8.41
CA ALA A 101 2.04 22.43 9.78
C ALA A 101 1.04 21.37 10.23
N ALA A 102 0.09 21.02 9.37
CA ALA A 102 -0.91 20.00 9.67
C ALA A 102 -0.28 18.61 9.89
N PHE A 103 0.74 18.29 9.10
CA PHE A 103 1.45 17.02 9.24
C PHE A 103 2.15 16.91 10.59
N VAL A 104 2.82 17.97 11.01
CA VAL A 104 3.49 18.02 12.31
C VAL A 104 2.48 17.86 13.44
N ASP A 105 1.37 18.57 13.37
CA ASP A 105 0.30 18.47 14.38
C ASP A 105 -0.28 17.04 14.43
N ALA A 106 -0.53 16.45 13.28
CA ALA A 106 -1.06 15.08 13.20
C ALA A 106 -0.08 14.07 13.79
N ALA A 107 1.21 14.22 13.51
CA ALA A 107 2.24 13.34 14.07
C ALA A 107 2.26 13.43 15.60
N ALA A 108 2.19 14.64 16.14
CA ALA A 108 2.17 14.86 17.59
C ALA A 108 0.94 14.21 18.23
N ASP A 109 -0.21 14.31 17.57
CA ASP A 109 -1.46 13.73 18.06
C ASP A 109 -1.45 12.19 18.06
N VAL A 110 -0.77 11.59 17.09
CA VAL A 110 -0.63 10.13 17.03
C VAL A 110 0.32 9.62 18.11
N ASP A 111 1.51 10.24 18.20
CA ASP A 111 2.54 9.85 19.14
C ASP A 111 3.60 10.95 19.17
N GLU A 112 3.73 11.60 20.33
CA GLU A 112 4.67 12.72 20.50
C GLU A 112 6.11 12.36 20.11
N SER A 113 6.51 11.10 20.30
CA SER A 113 7.85 10.65 19.92
C SER A 113 8.12 10.75 18.41
N LEU A 114 7.07 10.84 17.59
CA LEU A 114 7.23 11.04 16.15
C LEU A 114 7.85 12.39 15.83
N LEU A 115 7.65 13.39 16.68
CA LEU A 115 8.30 14.70 16.49
C LEU A 115 9.82 14.58 16.59
N ASP A 116 10.31 13.80 17.55
CA ASP A 116 11.74 13.55 17.69
C ASP A 116 12.28 12.80 16.47
N ARG A 117 11.52 11.83 16.01
CA ARG A 117 11.89 11.06 14.82
C ARG A 117 11.93 11.96 13.58
N LEU A 118 10.94 12.85 13.42
CA LEU A 118 10.94 13.82 12.34
C LEU A 118 12.17 14.70 12.36
N ALA A 119 12.52 15.21 13.54
CA ALA A 119 13.71 16.05 13.70
C ALA A 119 14.98 15.29 13.28
N GLN A 120 15.11 14.03 13.67
CA GLN A 120 16.24 13.17 13.27
C GLN A 120 16.29 12.98 11.75
N LEU A 121 15.17 12.72 11.13
CA LEU A 121 15.09 12.52 9.68
C LEU A 121 15.45 13.79 8.93
N ILE A 122 14.99 14.95 9.39
CA ILE A 122 15.32 16.24 8.80
C ILE A 122 16.83 16.48 8.90
N ALA A 123 17.41 16.26 10.08
CA ALA A 123 18.83 16.45 10.29
C ALA A 123 19.67 15.54 9.38
N ALA A 124 19.26 14.28 9.26
CA ALA A 124 19.95 13.32 8.38
C ALA A 124 19.88 13.75 6.91
N ARG A 125 18.73 14.25 6.48
CA ARG A 125 18.54 14.71 5.10
C ARG A 125 19.45 15.91 4.79
N ARG A 126 19.56 16.84 5.73
CA ARG A 126 20.41 18.01 5.55
C ARG A 126 21.89 17.64 5.49
N ARG A 127 22.32 16.69 6.30
CA ARG A 127 23.70 16.18 6.27
C ARG A 127 24.02 15.50 4.94
N GLY A 128 23.06 14.76 4.39
CA GLY A 128 23.24 14.06 3.12
C GLY A 128 23.37 14.94 1.90
N ARG A 129 23.11 16.24 2.03
CA ARG A 129 23.20 17.21 0.92
C ARG A 129 24.57 17.85 0.75
N ARG A 130 25.47 17.58 1.63
CA ARG A 130 26.83 18.17 1.54
C ARG A 130 27.70 17.48 0.51
#